data_51bfc7037f3b45bbb0066b20d8a81b3e
#
_entry.id   51bfc7037f3b45bbb0066b20d8a81b3e
#
_cell.length_a   1.000
_cell.length_b   1.000
_cell.length_c   1.000
_cell.angle_alpha   90.00
_cell.angle_beta   90.00
_cell.angle_gamma   90.00
#
_symmetry.space_group_name_H-M   'P 1'
#
loop_
_entity.id
_entity.type
_entity.pdbx_description
1 polymer ?
#
loop_
_entity_poly.entity_id
_entity_poly.type
_entity_poly.pdbx_seq_one_letter_code
_entity_poly.pdbx_strand_id
1 'polypeptide(L)'
;MVGGVGFSPCVLNTKGCRDCQMTRKFLAGYDQWVRSAGGFRGIADKEALMFEFQSRHPGQKALLCGSGPSRRDFLQVGALAAVGLSLPQYVRAASEGKVRPGHENRSCIMIFNLGGPSQLDLWDMKPDAPAEIRGPFKPIRTKTDAFEISELLPKHAAIADKFSLVRSCRHDGAAVHDAGWQMMQTGRRFTGGIHTPHAGSVSSFLLGRRTDLPPFVVLPQLMGRGGGNLPNGQAGGFLGKAQDPFALMADPSQPNFRVPDLLPPDQIGVARLDRRRKMREIVEGAAKEFEASEDARLLDENFHAAYRMMTSSQAREAFDLAKEPQAVRERYGMNRFGQCCLLARRLVENGVRFVTINTFLTVFDEITWDIHGSKPFTSIEGMKNTVCPMYDQAYSALIEDLVQRGMLDDTLVTGLAEFGRTPKVNPAGGRDHWPQCFTCSFAGGGVKGGRVVGASDTIGGFPAERPVSPGDIVATIFQSLGLDHTGHLQGPAGRPFALTDFGTEPIKELFA
;
A
#
# COMPACT_ATOMS: atom_id res chain seq x y z
N MET A 1 -48.06 20.85 14.26
CA MET A 1 -48.93 20.53 13.10
C MET A 1 -48.10 19.55 12.27
N VAL A 2 -48.52 18.30 12.32
CA VAL A 2 -47.87 17.16 11.68
C VAL A 2 -48.59 16.90 10.36
N GLY A 3 -47.91 17.00 9.24
CA GLY A 3 -48.44 16.68 7.93
C GLY A 3 -48.04 15.27 7.53
N GLY A 4 -48.97 14.33 7.58
CA GLY A 4 -48.75 12.96 7.12
C GLY A 4 -48.81 12.88 5.58
N VAL A 5 -47.86 12.17 4.98
CA VAL A 5 -47.86 11.79 3.57
C VAL A 5 -48.34 10.34 3.49
N GLY A 6 -49.54 10.16 2.88
CA GLY A 6 -50.16 8.86 2.67
C GLY A 6 -49.46 8.10 1.50
N PHE A 7 -49.14 6.83 1.72
CA PHE A 7 -48.74 5.90 0.66
C PHE A 7 -49.98 5.14 0.15
N SER A 8 -50.24 5.25 -1.16
CA SER A 8 -51.17 4.37 -1.87
C SER A 8 -50.44 3.14 -2.39
N PRO A 9 -51.00 1.93 -2.25
CA PRO A 9 -50.41 0.72 -2.78
C PRO A 9 -50.69 0.57 -4.27
N CYS A 10 -49.65 0.46 -5.05
CA CYS A 10 -49.69 0.20 -6.48
C CYS A 10 -49.86 -1.33 -6.70
N VAL A 11 -50.98 -1.74 -7.27
CA VAL A 11 -51.25 -3.14 -7.64
C VAL A 11 -50.54 -3.46 -8.96
N LEU A 12 -49.51 -4.32 -8.91
CA LEU A 12 -48.79 -4.81 -10.09
C LEU A 12 -49.56 -5.95 -10.79
N ASN A 13 -49.99 -5.69 -12.01
CA ASN A 13 -50.59 -6.68 -12.90
C ASN A 13 -49.49 -7.52 -13.60
N THR A 14 -49.31 -8.77 -13.19
CA THR A 14 -48.20 -9.68 -13.60
C THR A 14 -48.56 -10.65 -14.72
N LYS A 15 -49.45 -10.33 -15.64
CA LYS A 15 -49.73 -11.18 -16.78
C LYS A 15 -48.89 -10.74 -18.01
N GLY A 16 -47.81 -11.52 -18.31
CA GLY A 16 -47.12 -11.40 -19.61
C GLY A 16 -45.60 -11.33 -19.65
N CYS A 17 -44.88 -11.47 -18.55
CA CYS A 17 -43.42 -11.43 -18.57
C CYS A 17 -42.82 -12.83 -18.39
N ARG A 18 -41.97 -13.27 -19.37
CA ARG A 18 -41.28 -14.57 -19.32
C ARG A 18 -40.36 -14.71 -18.09
N ASP A 19 -39.78 -13.63 -17.61
CA ASP A 19 -38.88 -13.62 -16.45
C ASP A 19 -39.59 -13.88 -15.12
N CYS A 20 -40.89 -13.49 -15.00
CA CYS A 20 -41.70 -13.81 -13.85
C CYS A 20 -42.05 -15.30 -13.73
N GLN A 21 -42.09 -16.04 -14.84
CA GLN A 21 -42.32 -17.48 -14.81
C GLN A 21 -41.07 -18.27 -14.34
N MET A 22 -39.89 -17.78 -14.63
CA MET A 22 -38.64 -18.41 -14.16
C MET A 22 -38.45 -18.23 -12.66
N THR A 23 -38.77 -17.04 -12.12
CA THR A 23 -38.71 -16.76 -10.69
C THR A 23 -39.70 -17.61 -9.88
N ARG A 24 -40.91 -17.84 -10.42
CA ARG A 24 -41.90 -18.73 -9.77
C ARG A 24 -41.46 -20.19 -9.74
N LYS A 25 -40.77 -20.69 -10.79
CA LYS A 25 -40.22 -22.05 -10.81
C LYS A 25 -39.08 -22.22 -9.82
N PHE A 26 -38.27 -21.18 -9.63
CA PHE A 26 -37.15 -21.19 -8.68
C PHE A 26 -37.62 -21.22 -7.24
N LEU A 27 -38.66 -20.41 -6.89
CA LEU A 27 -39.28 -20.39 -5.56
C LEU A 27 -40.03 -21.69 -5.22
N ALA A 28 -40.67 -22.32 -6.18
CA ALA A 28 -41.34 -23.61 -5.98
C ALA A 28 -40.32 -24.75 -5.77
N GLY A 29 -39.16 -24.74 -6.44
CA GLY A 29 -38.09 -25.69 -6.23
C GLY A 29 -37.42 -25.54 -4.87
N TYR A 30 -37.27 -24.30 -4.38
CA TYR A 30 -36.72 -24.01 -3.06
C TYR A 30 -37.58 -24.51 -1.92
N ASP A 31 -38.91 -24.27 -2.00
CA ASP A 31 -39.88 -24.77 -0.99
C ASP A 31 -39.93 -26.31 -0.93
N GLN A 32 -39.71 -26.98 -2.04
CA GLN A 32 -39.64 -28.45 -2.09
C GLN A 32 -38.35 -28.99 -1.47
N TRP A 33 -37.22 -28.28 -1.67
CA TRP A 33 -35.92 -28.63 -1.09
C TRP A 33 -35.92 -28.42 0.43
N VAL A 34 -36.48 -27.30 0.94
CA VAL A 34 -36.57 -27.01 2.37
C VAL A 34 -37.46 -28.04 3.11
N ARG A 35 -38.45 -28.60 2.46
CA ARG A 35 -39.31 -29.66 3.06
C ARG A 35 -38.66 -31.03 3.06
N SER A 36 -37.69 -31.29 2.15
CA SER A 36 -37.01 -32.59 2.08
C SER A 36 -35.76 -32.68 2.97
N ALA A 37 -35.18 -31.54 3.38
CA ALA A 37 -34.08 -31.46 4.34
C ALA A 37 -34.63 -31.32 5.77
N GLY A 38 -34.96 -32.42 6.42
CA GLY A 38 -35.53 -32.48 7.76
C GLY A 38 -34.70 -31.73 8.79
N GLY A 39 -35.28 -30.67 9.35
CA GLY A 39 -34.99 -30.17 10.68
C GLY A 39 -33.86 -29.13 10.83
N PHE A 40 -34.16 -27.85 10.55
CA PHE A 40 -33.59 -26.72 11.25
C PHE A 40 -34.70 -25.72 11.60
N ARG A 41 -35.06 -25.67 12.86
CA ARG A 41 -35.90 -24.60 13.42
C ARG A 41 -34.96 -23.47 13.85
N GLY A 42 -35.24 -22.28 13.33
CA GLY A 42 -34.74 -21.02 13.87
C GLY A 42 -33.94 -20.23 12.84
N ILE A 43 -34.66 -19.43 12.08
CA ILE A 43 -34.30 -18.04 11.73
C ILE A 43 -35.57 -17.48 11.05
N ALA A 44 -36.33 -16.72 11.80
CA ALA A 44 -37.37 -15.85 11.29
C ALA A 44 -36.64 -14.57 10.85
N ASP A 45 -36.60 -14.33 9.56
CA ASP A 45 -36.67 -13.00 8.97
C ASP A 45 -36.74 -13.14 7.45
N LYS A 46 -37.96 -13.19 6.96
CA LYS A 46 -38.29 -13.17 5.53
C LYS A 46 -38.09 -11.79 4.87
N GLU A 47 -37.73 -10.77 5.63
CA GLU A 47 -37.65 -9.39 5.14
C GLU A 47 -36.23 -8.95 4.73
N ALA A 48 -35.18 -9.68 5.09
CA ALA A 48 -33.80 -9.30 4.81
C ALA A 48 -33.28 -9.66 3.38
N LEU A 49 -34.06 -10.40 2.60
CA LEU A 49 -33.65 -10.88 1.26
C LEU A 49 -34.32 -10.15 0.09
N MET A 50 -35.05 -9.05 0.36
CA MET A 50 -35.81 -8.30 -0.65
C MET A 50 -35.33 -6.84 -0.79
N PHE A 51 -34.06 -6.57 -0.58
CA PHE A 51 -33.47 -5.27 -0.91
C PHE A 51 -32.47 -5.37 -2.06
N GLU A 52 -32.77 -4.50 -3.05
CA GLU A 52 -31.96 -4.10 -4.20
C GLU A 52 -32.28 -4.74 -5.56
N PHE A 53 -33.48 -4.47 -6.04
CA PHE A 53 -33.70 -4.18 -7.44
C PHE A 53 -34.43 -2.85 -7.56
N GLN A 54 -33.79 -1.73 -7.33
CA GLN A 54 -34.32 -0.41 -7.65
C GLN A 54 -33.87 0.05 -9.04
N SER A 55 -34.86 0.09 -9.89
CA SER A 55 -35.11 0.97 -11.06
C SER A 55 -33.89 1.62 -11.74
N ARG A 56 -33.53 1.12 -12.88
CA ARG A 56 -32.84 1.90 -13.94
C ARG A 56 -33.89 2.63 -14.77
N HIS A 57 -33.64 3.91 -14.99
CA HIS A 57 -34.43 4.75 -15.89
C HIS A 57 -34.50 4.16 -17.31
N PRO A 58 -35.60 4.33 -18.07
CA PRO A 58 -35.71 3.88 -19.46
C PRO A 58 -34.89 4.81 -20.33
N GLY A 59 -33.78 4.32 -20.89
CA GLY A 59 -32.99 5.07 -21.87
C GLY A 59 -31.53 4.66 -22.01
N GLN A 60 -30.95 3.86 -21.14
CA GLN A 60 -29.56 3.40 -21.30
C GLN A 60 -29.49 1.93 -21.72
N LYS A 61 -29.13 1.71 -22.99
CA LYS A 61 -28.68 0.39 -23.48
C LYS A 61 -27.38 0.03 -22.76
N ALA A 62 -27.43 -0.91 -21.83
CA ALA A 62 -26.26 -1.50 -21.22
C ALA A 62 -25.54 -2.38 -22.25
N LEU A 63 -24.39 -1.96 -22.70
CA LEU A 63 -23.39 -2.82 -23.34
C LEU A 63 -22.78 -3.72 -22.25
N LEU A 64 -23.35 -4.89 -22.06
CA LEU A 64 -22.75 -6.01 -21.33
C LEU A 64 -21.85 -6.78 -22.30
N CYS A 65 -20.61 -6.34 -22.47
CA CYS A 65 -19.52 -7.12 -23.02
C CYS A 65 -18.38 -7.14 -22.01
N GLY A 66 -18.46 -8.05 -21.05
CA GLY A 66 -17.40 -8.52 -20.21
C GLY A 66 -17.77 -9.93 -19.78
N SER A 67 -16.95 -10.91 -20.15
CA SER A 67 -17.15 -12.33 -19.84
C SER A 67 -17.19 -12.54 -18.33
N GLY A 68 -18.39 -12.56 -17.75
CA GLY A 68 -18.59 -13.07 -16.39
C GLY A 68 -18.14 -14.55 -16.32
N PRO A 69 -17.87 -15.08 -15.12
CA PRO A 69 -17.42 -16.45 -14.95
C PRO A 69 -18.40 -17.40 -15.67
N SER A 70 -17.85 -18.24 -16.52
CA SER A 70 -18.63 -19.21 -17.28
C SER A 70 -19.19 -20.29 -16.33
N ARG A 71 -20.27 -20.98 -16.73
CA ARG A 71 -20.77 -22.15 -15.99
C ARG A 71 -19.68 -23.18 -15.73
N ARG A 72 -18.68 -23.23 -16.58
CA ARG A 72 -17.52 -24.11 -16.48
C ARG A 72 -16.58 -23.67 -15.35
N ASP A 73 -16.37 -22.37 -15.18
CA ASP A 73 -15.56 -21.79 -14.09
C ASP A 73 -16.23 -22.02 -12.74
N PHE A 74 -17.57 -21.92 -12.69
CA PHE A 74 -18.34 -22.21 -11.49
C PHE A 74 -18.29 -23.71 -11.11
N LEU A 75 -18.34 -24.60 -12.09
CA LEU A 75 -18.22 -26.05 -11.86
C LEU A 75 -16.78 -26.45 -11.49
N GLN A 76 -15.77 -25.78 -12.03
CA GLN A 76 -14.38 -25.98 -11.62
C GLN A 76 -14.12 -25.57 -10.17
N VAL A 77 -14.67 -24.45 -9.73
CA VAL A 77 -14.56 -23.99 -8.33
C VAL A 77 -15.26 -24.98 -7.38
N GLY A 78 -16.43 -25.48 -7.74
CA GLY A 78 -17.14 -26.50 -6.97
C GLY A 78 -16.41 -27.85 -6.90
N ALA A 79 -15.73 -28.26 -7.99
CA ALA A 79 -14.94 -29.48 -8.04
C ALA A 79 -13.64 -29.36 -7.22
N LEU A 80 -13.03 -28.20 -7.14
CA LEU A 80 -11.81 -27.94 -6.35
C LEU A 80 -12.06 -28.02 -4.84
N ALA A 81 -13.24 -27.57 -4.38
CA ALA A 81 -13.63 -27.74 -2.99
C ALA A 81 -13.77 -29.21 -2.58
N ALA A 82 -14.15 -30.10 -3.52
CA ALA A 82 -14.22 -31.53 -3.29
C ALA A 82 -12.83 -32.23 -3.21
N VAL A 83 -11.76 -31.57 -3.66
CA VAL A 83 -10.36 -32.05 -3.56
C VAL A 83 -9.57 -31.36 -2.44
N GLY A 84 -10.24 -30.63 -1.53
CA GLY A 84 -9.61 -30.02 -0.35
C GLY A 84 -8.76 -28.77 -0.60
N LEU A 85 -8.84 -28.18 -1.79
CA LEU A 85 -8.21 -26.89 -2.08
C LEU A 85 -9.12 -25.75 -1.61
N SER A 86 -8.65 -24.96 -0.67
CA SER A 86 -9.35 -23.75 -0.24
C SER A 86 -9.32 -22.69 -1.36
N LEU A 87 -10.36 -21.86 -1.41
CA LEU A 87 -10.45 -20.77 -2.38
C LEU A 87 -9.22 -19.81 -2.37
N PRO A 88 -8.57 -19.51 -1.22
CA PRO A 88 -7.30 -18.78 -1.19
C PRO A 88 -6.15 -19.53 -1.88
N GLN A 89 -6.11 -20.86 -1.79
CA GLN A 89 -5.08 -21.66 -2.47
C GLN A 89 -5.33 -21.71 -3.99
N TYR A 90 -6.59 -21.70 -4.41
CA TYR A 90 -6.94 -21.61 -5.84
C TYR A 90 -6.61 -20.22 -6.41
N VAL A 91 -6.92 -19.13 -5.68
CA VAL A 91 -6.57 -17.76 -6.09
C VAL A 91 -5.05 -17.60 -6.14
N ARG A 92 -4.32 -18.19 -5.19
CA ARG A 92 -2.85 -18.22 -5.18
C ARG A 92 -2.30 -19.04 -6.35
N ALA A 93 -2.78 -20.24 -6.59
CA ALA A 93 -2.41 -21.07 -7.75
C ALA A 93 -2.76 -20.40 -9.09
N ALA A 94 -3.90 -19.71 -9.15
CA ALA A 94 -4.27 -18.92 -10.32
C ALA A 94 -3.39 -17.66 -10.52
N SER A 95 -2.80 -17.13 -9.45
CA SER A 95 -1.85 -16.00 -9.51
C SER A 95 -0.42 -16.45 -9.81
N GLU A 96 -0.06 -17.69 -9.56
CA GLU A 96 1.28 -18.25 -9.84
C GLU A 96 1.66 -18.24 -11.34
N GLY A 97 0.68 -18.13 -12.25
CA GLY A 97 0.91 -17.88 -13.68
C GLY A 97 0.90 -16.39 -14.09
N LYS A 98 0.71 -15.45 -13.15
CA LYS A 98 0.50 -14.02 -13.44
C LYS A 98 1.70 -13.13 -13.16
N VAL A 99 2.79 -13.67 -12.65
CA VAL A 99 4.04 -12.91 -12.52
C VAL A 99 4.75 -12.94 -13.86
N ARG A 100 5.09 -11.77 -14.38
CA ARG A 100 5.85 -11.67 -15.64
C ARG A 100 7.20 -12.35 -15.47
N PRO A 101 7.62 -13.22 -16.40
CA PRO A 101 8.95 -13.84 -16.37
C PRO A 101 10.05 -12.78 -16.21
N GLY A 102 11.04 -13.07 -15.36
CA GLY A 102 12.15 -12.17 -15.05
C GLY A 102 11.88 -11.13 -13.96
N HIS A 103 10.69 -11.20 -13.31
CA HIS A 103 10.33 -10.29 -12.22
C HIS A 103 10.26 -11.01 -10.85
N GLU A 104 10.59 -12.29 -10.79
CA GLU A 104 10.46 -13.12 -9.59
C GLU A 104 11.28 -12.61 -8.41
N ASN A 105 12.41 -11.97 -8.70
CA ASN A 105 13.33 -11.40 -7.71
C ASN A 105 13.07 -9.94 -7.35
N ARG A 106 12.11 -9.29 -7.96
CA ARG A 106 11.87 -7.89 -7.72
C ARG A 106 11.30 -7.60 -6.35
N SER A 107 11.76 -6.48 -5.79
CA SER A 107 11.35 -5.94 -4.49
C SER A 107 10.97 -4.47 -4.62
N CYS A 108 10.27 -3.94 -3.61
CA CYS A 108 9.94 -2.51 -3.52
C CYS A 108 10.34 -1.96 -2.16
N ILE A 109 11.00 -0.81 -2.15
CA ILE A 109 11.20 0.06 -0.98
C ILE A 109 10.36 1.32 -1.20
N MET A 110 9.27 1.45 -0.48
CA MET A 110 8.40 2.62 -0.51
C MET A 110 8.79 3.57 0.62
N ILE A 111 9.39 4.71 0.28
CA ILE A 111 9.64 5.79 1.23
C ILE A 111 8.40 6.68 1.24
N PHE A 112 7.74 6.78 2.39
CA PHE A 112 6.57 7.62 2.56
C PHE A 112 6.94 8.89 3.34
N ASN A 113 6.91 10.03 2.66
CA ASN A 113 7.32 11.33 3.13
C ASN A 113 6.16 12.06 3.82
N LEU A 114 5.86 11.63 5.05
CA LEU A 114 4.78 12.21 5.84
C LEU A 114 4.95 13.71 6.01
N GLY A 115 3.88 14.42 5.76
CA GLY A 115 3.79 15.85 5.86
C GLY A 115 3.70 16.53 4.49
N GLY A 116 3.89 15.82 3.39
CA GLY A 116 3.75 16.40 2.04
C GLY A 116 4.87 17.37 1.67
N PRO A 117 6.02 16.87 1.18
CA PRO A 117 7.11 17.73 0.70
C PRO A 117 6.64 18.74 -0.34
N SER A 118 7.09 19.98 -0.21
CA SER A 118 6.75 21.03 -1.16
C SER A 118 7.41 20.78 -2.52
N GLN A 119 6.60 20.57 -3.56
CA GLN A 119 7.07 20.44 -4.94
C GLN A 119 7.85 21.67 -5.38
N LEU A 120 7.41 22.88 -4.98
CA LEU A 120 7.97 24.16 -5.38
C LEU A 120 9.31 24.47 -4.71
N ASP A 121 9.52 23.98 -3.50
CA ASP A 121 10.74 24.22 -2.75
C ASP A 121 11.80 23.15 -2.97
N LEU A 122 11.46 22.02 -3.68
CA LEU A 122 12.33 20.86 -3.84
C LEU A 122 12.56 20.43 -5.28
N TRP A 123 11.53 19.84 -5.95
CA TRP A 123 11.73 19.11 -7.21
C TRP A 123 11.09 19.76 -8.45
N ASP A 124 10.15 20.70 -8.28
CA ASP A 124 9.41 21.34 -9.36
C ASP A 124 9.39 22.87 -9.16
N MET A 125 10.58 23.43 -9.04
CA MET A 125 10.78 24.84 -8.76
C MET A 125 10.30 25.71 -9.93
N LYS A 126 9.80 26.92 -9.60
CA LYS A 126 9.30 27.91 -10.55
C LYS A 126 10.08 29.22 -10.37
N PRO A 127 11.35 29.29 -10.82
CA PRO A 127 12.22 30.44 -10.56
C PRO A 127 11.69 31.76 -11.12
N ASP A 128 10.91 31.69 -12.20
CA ASP A 128 10.33 32.86 -12.88
C ASP A 128 8.99 33.30 -12.26
N ALA A 129 8.44 32.53 -11.31
CA ALA A 129 7.20 32.90 -10.62
C ALA A 129 7.43 34.05 -9.63
N PRO A 130 6.37 34.80 -9.24
CA PRO A 130 6.45 35.80 -8.19
C PRO A 130 7.06 35.26 -6.88
N ALA A 131 7.68 36.13 -6.08
CA ALA A 131 8.44 35.73 -4.90
C ALA A 131 7.61 34.93 -3.89
N GLU A 132 6.34 35.27 -3.72
CA GLU A 132 5.39 34.55 -2.86
C GLU A 132 5.06 33.12 -3.35
N ILE A 133 5.41 32.78 -4.59
CA ILE A 133 5.24 31.43 -5.16
C ILE A 133 6.56 30.70 -5.22
N ARG A 134 7.60 31.29 -5.82
CA ARG A 134 8.89 30.61 -6.00
C ARG A 134 9.61 30.26 -4.69
N GLY A 135 9.26 30.93 -3.60
CA GLY A 135 9.93 30.74 -2.31
C GLY A 135 11.36 31.29 -2.27
N PRO A 136 12.11 30.96 -1.20
CA PRO A 136 13.44 31.55 -0.97
C PRO A 136 14.60 30.77 -1.61
N PHE A 137 14.36 29.57 -2.16
CA PHE A 137 15.43 28.66 -2.61
C PHE A 137 15.72 28.80 -4.09
N LYS A 138 16.94 28.39 -4.48
CA LYS A 138 17.41 28.44 -5.85
C LYS A 138 17.51 27.06 -6.47
N PRO A 139 17.21 26.93 -7.77
CA PRO A 139 17.48 25.69 -8.48
C PRO A 139 19.01 25.49 -8.68
N ILE A 140 19.43 24.22 -8.65
CA ILE A 140 20.77 23.80 -9.00
C ILE A 140 20.72 22.77 -10.13
N ARG A 141 21.77 22.76 -10.97
CA ARG A 141 21.95 21.75 -11.99
C ARG A 141 22.10 20.36 -11.38
N THR A 142 21.55 19.38 -12.08
CA THR A 142 21.71 17.98 -11.70
C THR A 142 22.68 17.25 -12.63
N LYS A 143 22.94 15.98 -12.33
CA LYS A 143 23.75 15.10 -13.20
C LYS A 143 23.06 14.76 -14.53
N THR A 144 21.84 15.19 -14.75
CA THR A 144 21.09 15.09 -16.00
C THR A 144 20.69 16.48 -16.49
N ASP A 145 20.57 16.64 -17.82
CA ASP A 145 20.06 17.89 -18.40
C ASP A 145 18.53 17.97 -18.40
N ALA A 146 17.83 16.91 -17.93
CA ALA A 146 16.38 16.83 -17.99
C ALA A 146 15.67 17.71 -16.97
N PHE A 147 16.33 18.02 -15.83
CA PHE A 147 15.73 18.83 -14.78
C PHE A 147 16.74 19.41 -13.80
N GLU A 148 16.35 20.53 -13.21
CA GLU A 148 16.98 21.13 -12.05
C GLU A 148 16.13 20.83 -10.81
N ILE A 149 16.75 20.86 -9.62
CA ILE A 149 16.12 20.72 -8.32
C ILE A 149 16.68 21.75 -7.32
N SER A 150 16.10 21.81 -6.14
CA SER A 150 16.49 22.76 -5.11
C SER A 150 17.95 22.58 -4.64
N GLU A 151 18.62 23.70 -4.33
CA GLU A 151 19.91 23.74 -3.64
C GLU A 151 19.94 23.01 -2.30
N LEU A 152 18.76 22.67 -1.75
CA LEU A 152 18.62 21.90 -0.53
C LEU A 152 18.92 20.40 -0.70
N LEU A 153 19.03 19.93 -1.95
CA LEU A 153 19.18 18.51 -2.29
C LEU A 153 20.41 18.25 -3.17
N PRO A 154 21.63 18.67 -2.76
CA PRO A 154 22.82 18.55 -3.61
C PRO A 154 23.23 17.09 -3.89
N LYS A 155 23.00 16.16 -2.97
CA LYS A 155 23.31 14.74 -3.18
C LYS A 155 22.30 14.09 -4.13
N HIS A 156 21.02 14.44 -4.06
CA HIS A 156 20.04 14.05 -5.09
C HIS A 156 20.45 14.57 -6.47
N ALA A 157 20.89 15.82 -6.56
CA ALA A 157 21.37 16.39 -7.82
C ALA A 157 22.51 15.56 -8.43
N ALA A 158 23.42 15.05 -7.60
CA ALA A 158 24.55 14.22 -8.00
C ALA A 158 24.16 12.82 -8.50
N ILE A 159 23.00 12.30 -8.11
CA ILE A 159 22.49 10.97 -8.52
C ILE A 159 21.24 11.05 -9.42
N ALA A 160 20.96 12.21 -9.98
CA ALA A 160 19.73 12.44 -10.75
C ALA A 160 19.58 11.54 -11.97
N ASP A 161 20.67 10.99 -12.49
CA ASP A 161 20.67 9.97 -13.53
C ASP A 161 20.14 8.58 -13.09
N LYS A 162 19.89 8.38 -11.80
CA LYS A 162 19.43 7.10 -11.22
C LYS A 162 17.96 7.08 -10.84
N PHE A 163 17.30 8.23 -10.75
CA PHE A 163 15.88 8.33 -10.44
C PHE A 163 15.15 9.22 -11.43
N SER A 164 13.84 9.08 -11.49
CA SER A 164 12.95 9.93 -12.28
C SER A 164 11.90 10.59 -11.40
N LEU A 165 11.43 11.75 -11.84
CA LEU A 165 10.41 12.54 -11.16
C LEU A 165 9.09 12.47 -11.93
N VAL A 166 7.98 12.39 -11.20
CA VAL A 166 6.63 12.58 -11.71
C VAL A 166 6.10 13.87 -11.08
N ARG A 167 6.05 14.96 -11.86
CA ARG A 167 5.70 16.32 -11.40
C ARG A 167 4.22 16.65 -11.47
N SER A 168 3.41 15.72 -11.91
CA SER A 168 1.98 15.90 -12.17
C SER A 168 1.08 14.99 -11.31
N CYS A 169 1.60 14.51 -10.18
CA CYS A 169 0.80 13.75 -9.25
C CYS A 169 -0.33 14.61 -8.67
N ARG A 170 -1.53 14.04 -8.57
CA ARG A 170 -2.70 14.72 -8.01
C ARG A 170 -3.72 13.73 -7.47
N HIS A 171 -4.54 14.17 -6.54
CA HIS A 171 -5.76 13.47 -6.16
C HIS A 171 -6.87 14.45 -5.75
N ASP A 172 -8.09 13.94 -5.72
CA ASP A 172 -9.31 14.67 -5.36
C ASP A 172 -9.79 14.40 -3.92
N GLY A 173 -8.96 13.73 -3.12
CA GLY A 173 -9.20 13.52 -1.69
C GLY A 173 -9.15 14.82 -0.92
N ALA A 174 -9.71 14.80 0.30
CA ALA A 174 -9.55 15.91 1.22
C ALA A 174 -8.07 16.22 1.48
N ALA A 175 -7.75 17.50 1.68
CA ALA A 175 -6.40 17.95 1.98
C ALA A 175 -6.05 17.68 3.47
N VAL A 176 -6.12 16.40 3.86
CA VAL A 176 -5.80 15.91 5.21
C VAL A 176 -4.95 14.65 5.10
N HIS A 177 -4.01 14.48 6.03
CA HIS A 177 -2.98 13.42 5.96
C HIS A 177 -3.56 12.02 5.83
N ASP A 178 -4.53 11.65 6.67
CA ASP A 178 -5.12 10.30 6.68
C ASP A 178 -5.79 9.92 5.35
N ALA A 179 -6.47 10.87 4.68
CA ALA A 179 -7.09 10.62 3.38
C ALA A 179 -6.06 10.43 2.27
N GLY A 180 -5.06 11.31 2.17
CA GLY A 180 -4.00 11.23 1.18
C GLY A 180 -3.13 9.99 1.38
N TRP A 181 -2.81 9.65 2.60
CA TRP A 181 -2.06 8.45 2.95
C TRP A 181 -2.68 7.18 2.39
N GLN A 182 -3.94 7.01 2.71
CA GLN A 182 -4.66 5.84 2.25
C GLN A 182 -4.63 5.73 0.73
N MET A 183 -4.91 6.85 0.05
CA MET A 183 -4.94 6.85 -1.41
C MET A 183 -3.59 6.48 -2.01
N MET A 184 -2.50 7.01 -1.48
CA MET A 184 -1.15 6.76 -2.00
C MET A 184 -0.64 5.34 -1.71
N GLN A 185 -1.10 4.70 -0.64
CA GLN A 185 -0.67 3.36 -0.26
C GLN A 185 -1.55 2.25 -0.84
N THR A 186 -2.79 2.57 -1.22
CA THR A 186 -3.76 1.60 -1.73
C THR A 186 -4.20 1.85 -3.17
N GLY A 187 -3.89 3.03 -3.72
CA GLY A 187 -4.40 3.50 -5.02
C GLY A 187 -5.85 3.99 -4.96
N ARG A 188 -6.49 4.01 -3.78
CA ARG A 188 -7.93 4.22 -3.64
C ARG A 188 -8.32 5.06 -2.45
N ARG A 189 -9.47 5.72 -2.58
CA ARG A 189 -10.16 6.36 -1.48
C ARG A 189 -10.85 5.31 -0.59
N PHE A 190 -10.90 5.56 0.73
CA PHE A 190 -11.75 4.76 1.62
C PHE A 190 -13.22 5.04 1.35
N THR A 191 -13.94 4.04 0.91
CA THR A 191 -15.37 4.13 0.57
C THR A 191 -16.11 2.90 1.05
N GLY A 192 -17.34 3.07 1.46
CA GLY A 192 -18.24 1.96 1.78
C GLY A 192 -17.82 1.04 2.93
N GLY A 193 -16.98 1.53 3.85
CA GLY A 193 -16.48 0.72 4.97
C GLY A 193 -15.47 -0.38 4.57
N ILE A 194 -15.03 -0.44 3.32
CA ILE A 194 -14.08 -1.45 2.85
C ILE A 194 -12.66 -0.98 3.17
N HIS A 195 -11.97 -1.73 4.02
CA HIS A 195 -10.55 -1.52 4.30
C HIS A 195 -9.71 -2.12 3.16
N THR A 196 -9.33 -1.29 2.21
CA THR A 196 -8.46 -1.70 1.09
C THR A 196 -7.08 -2.05 1.61
N PRO A 197 -6.48 -3.19 1.19
CA PRO A 197 -5.15 -3.58 1.62
C PRO A 197 -4.08 -2.64 1.04
N HIS A 198 -2.99 -2.48 1.79
CA HIS A 198 -1.77 -1.82 1.33
C HIS A 198 -1.18 -2.52 0.09
N ALA A 199 -0.58 -1.77 -0.83
CA ALA A 199 0.08 -2.34 -2.02
C ALA A 199 1.12 -3.43 -1.65
N GLY A 200 1.84 -3.26 -0.54
CA GLY A 200 2.75 -4.26 0.01
C GLY A 200 2.04 -5.53 0.49
N SER A 201 0.87 -5.41 1.11
CA SER A 201 0.05 -6.56 1.51
C SER A 201 -0.49 -7.33 0.30
N VAL A 202 -0.96 -6.62 -0.73
CA VAL A 202 -1.38 -7.22 -2.01
C VAL A 202 -0.21 -7.95 -2.66
N SER A 203 0.96 -7.29 -2.76
CA SER A 203 2.15 -7.88 -3.35
C SER A 203 2.61 -9.13 -2.58
N SER A 204 2.57 -9.09 -1.26
CA SER A 204 2.91 -10.22 -0.39
C SER A 204 1.95 -11.39 -0.54
N PHE A 205 0.66 -11.10 -0.64
CA PHE A 205 -0.38 -12.10 -0.86
C PHE A 205 -0.21 -12.82 -2.20
N LEU A 206 0.02 -12.06 -3.27
CA LEU A 206 0.13 -12.61 -4.62
C LEU A 206 1.49 -13.29 -4.90
N LEU A 207 2.58 -12.72 -4.39
CA LEU A 207 3.95 -13.19 -4.66
C LEU A 207 4.47 -14.18 -3.62
N GLY A 208 3.89 -14.23 -2.43
CA GLY A 208 4.31 -15.08 -1.31
C GLY A 208 5.69 -14.70 -0.74
N ARG A 209 6.21 -15.54 0.14
CA ARG A 209 7.52 -15.38 0.78
C ARG A 209 8.63 -15.91 -0.13
N ARG A 210 9.83 -15.34 -0.01
CA ARG A 210 11.08 -15.89 -0.58
C ARG A 210 11.93 -16.60 0.45
N THR A 211 11.86 -16.17 1.70
CA THR A 211 12.69 -16.62 2.81
C THR A 211 11.86 -16.72 4.09
N ASP A 212 12.50 -17.01 5.21
CA ASP A 212 11.83 -16.99 6.53
C ASP A 212 11.43 -15.59 6.99
N LEU A 213 11.94 -14.54 6.32
CA LEU A 213 11.57 -13.16 6.64
C LEU A 213 10.11 -12.86 6.23
N PRO A 214 9.44 -11.92 6.93
CA PRO A 214 8.14 -11.42 6.51
C PRO A 214 8.23 -10.86 5.09
N PRO A 215 7.27 -11.14 4.21
CA PRO A 215 7.32 -10.63 2.84
C PRO A 215 7.05 -9.13 2.74
N PHE A 216 6.41 -8.55 3.75
CA PHE A 216 6.14 -7.12 3.88
C PHE A 216 6.53 -6.61 5.27
N VAL A 217 7.35 -5.56 5.30
CA VAL A 217 7.88 -4.93 6.53
C VAL A 217 7.60 -3.44 6.51
N VAL A 218 7.23 -2.87 7.65
CA VAL A 218 7.07 -1.42 7.85
C VAL A 218 8.09 -0.92 8.87
N LEU A 219 8.83 0.13 8.52
CA LEU A 219 9.90 0.75 9.30
C LEU A 219 9.57 2.23 9.58
N PRO A 220 9.86 2.73 10.79
CA PRO A 220 10.17 1.96 12.01
C PRO A 220 8.91 1.37 12.61
N GLN A 221 7.73 1.88 12.29
CA GLN A 221 6.41 1.40 12.73
C GLN A 221 5.31 1.98 11.83
N LEU A 222 4.08 1.51 12.01
CA LEU A 222 2.90 2.08 11.38
C LEU A 222 2.74 3.55 11.81
N MET A 223 2.28 4.38 10.88
CA MET A 223 2.01 5.78 11.18
C MET A 223 0.85 5.92 12.17
N GLY A 224 1.02 6.83 13.11
CA GLY A 224 0.01 7.21 14.06
C GLY A 224 -1.01 8.21 13.49
N ARG A 225 -1.69 8.94 14.37
CA ARG A 225 -2.59 10.00 13.94
C ARG A 225 -1.79 11.18 13.37
N GLY A 226 -2.02 11.49 12.10
CA GLY A 226 -1.51 12.69 11.43
C GLY A 226 -2.52 13.81 11.37
N GLY A 227 -3.64 13.67 12.09
CA GLY A 227 -4.79 14.54 12.12
C GLY A 227 -5.83 13.98 13.08
N GLY A 228 -7.11 13.97 12.70
CA GLY A 228 -8.20 13.48 13.55
C GLY A 228 -8.24 11.95 13.69
N ASN A 229 -7.89 11.21 12.64
CA ASN A 229 -8.08 9.78 12.56
C ASN A 229 -6.77 8.99 12.39
N LEU A 230 -6.82 7.70 12.72
CA LEU A 230 -5.80 6.75 12.29
C LEU A 230 -5.98 6.51 10.79
N PRO A 231 -4.88 6.53 10.00
CA PRO A 231 -4.98 6.28 8.57
C PRO A 231 -5.35 4.84 8.29
N ASN A 232 -6.29 4.63 7.36
CA ASN A 232 -6.56 3.34 6.76
C ASN A 232 -5.48 2.99 5.72
N GLY A 233 -5.46 1.75 5.24
CA GLY A 233 -4.60 1.35 4.12
C GLY A 233 -3.15 1.05 4.47
N GLN A 234 -2.80 0.88 5.76
CA GLN A 234 -1.45 0.52 6.19
C GLN A 234 -1.23 -0.99 6.38
N ALA A 235 -2.28 -1.80 6.30
CA ALA A 235 -2.30 -3.20 6.69
C ALA A 235 -2.95 -4.09 5.62
N GLY A 236 -3.22 -5.34 5.95
CA GLY A 236 -3.84 -6.35 5.07
C GLY A 236 -5.27 -6.03 4.63
N GLY A 237 -5.95 -5.11 5.31
CA GLY A 237 -7.31 -4.73 4.97
C GLY A 237 -8.25 -5.94 4.93
N PHE A 238 -9.06 -6.04 3.87
CA PHE A 238 -9.96 -7.18 3.69
C PHE A 238 -9.26 -8.52 3.39
N LEU A 239 -7.95 -8.52 3.12
CA LEU A 239 -7.16 -9.77 3.00
C LEU A 239 -6.89 -10.42 4.36
N GLY A 240 -7.23 -9.74 5.45
CA GLY A 240 -7.10 -10.24 6.80
C GLY A 240 -5.70 -10.02 7.41
N LYS A 241 -5.63 -10.28 8.72
CA LYS A 241 -4.43 -10.02 9.54
C LYS A 241 -3.20 -10.83 9.14
N ALA A 242 -3.36 -11.96 8.47
CA ALA A 242 -2.24 -12.74 7.95
C ALA A 242 -1.42 -11.98 6.89
N GLN A 243 -2.00 -10.95 6.29
CA GLN A 243 -1.37 -10.08 5.30
C GLN A 243 -0.96 -8.72 5.88
N ASP A 244 -1.08 -8.54 7.19
CA ASP A 244 -0.55 -7.34 7.85
C ASP A 244 0.98 -7.32 7.73
N PRO A 245 1.59 -6.12 7.63
CA PRO A 245 3.04 -6.00 7.62
C PRO A 245 3.64 -6.38 8.98
N PHE A 246 4.86 -6.88 8.96
CA PHE A 246 5.68 -6.88 10.14
C PHE A 246 6.13 -5.44 10.43
N ALA A 247 5.58 -4.81 11.47
CA ALA A 247 6.02 -3.51 11.93
C ALA A 247 7.19 -3.67 12.91
N LEU A 248 8.30 -2.97 12.66
CA LEU A 248 9.53 -3.13 13.45
C LEU A 248 9.34 -2.72 14.92
N MET A 249 8.57 -1.66 15.19
CA MET A 249 8.27 -1.11 16.52
C MET A 249 9.52 -0.72 17.33
N ALA A 250 10.60 -0.31 16.65
CA ALA A 250 11.86 0.09 17.27
C ALA A 250 12.58 1.12 16.39
N ASP A 251 13.41 1.96 17.01
CA ASP A 251 14.24 2.93 16.31
C ASP A 251 15.62 2.32 16.01
N PRO A 252 15.96 2.06 14.72
CA PRO A 252 17.23 1.44 14.36
C PRO A 252 18.47 2.34 14.52
N SER A 253 18.28 3.63 14.83
CA SER A 253 19.39 4.53 15.11
C SER A 253 19.92 4.42 16.54
N GLN A 254 19.18 3.77 17.44
CA GLN A 254 19.57 3.63 18.83
C GLN A 254 20.80 2.73 18.98
N PRO A 255 21.74 3.06 19.88
CA PRO A 255 22.97 2.28 20.07
C PRO A 255 22.71 0.78 20.42
N ASN A 256 21.63 0.54 21.15
CA ASN A 256 21.23 -0.82 21.59
C ASN A 256 20.08 -1.37 20.75
N PHE A 257 19.99 -0.98 19.48
CA PHE A 257 18.92 -1.43 18.60
C PHE A 257 18.82 -2.96 18.57
N ARG A 258 17.65 -3.45 18.87
CA ARG A 258 17.24 -4.84 18.72
C ARG A 258 15.79 -4.88 18.26
N VAL A 259 15.45 -5.85 17.46
CA VAL A 259 14.07 -6.07 17.05
C VAL A 259 13.31 -6.67 18.22
N PRO A 260 12.23 -6.02 18.72
CA PRO A 260 11.41 -6.61 19.77
C PRO A 260 10.92 -8.00 19.35
N ASP A 261 10.92 -8.93 20.27
CA ASP A 261 10.38 -10.29 20.13
C ASP A 261 11.00 -11.16 19.01
N LEU A 262 12.01 -10.68 18.29
CA LEU A 262 12.75 -11.49 17.31
C LEU A 262 13.68 -12.51 17.97
N LEU A 263 14.16 -12.21 19.16
CA LEU A 263 14.98 -13.12 19.94
C LEU A 263 14.13 -13.74 21.06
N PRO A 264 14.27 -15.06 21.28
CA PRO A 264 13.72 -15.63 22.49
C PRO A 264 14.30 -14.88 23.70
N PRO A 265 13.54 -14.67 24.77
CA PRO A 265 14.11 -14.19 26.03
C PRO A 265 15.37 -14.99 26.37
N ASP A 266 16.42 -14.33 26.87
CA ASP A 266 17.75 -14.93 27.13
C ASP A 266 17.67 -16.24 27.97
N GLN A 267 16.57 -16.42 28.73
CA GLN A 267 16.28 -17.60 29.52
C GLN A 267 15.65 -18.77 28.76
N ILE A 268 15.29 -18.58 27.49
CA ILE A 268 14.61 -19.59 26.66
C ILE A 268 15.50 -19.98 25.49
N GLY A 269 16.31 -21.01 25.66
CA GLY A 269 17.10 -21.56 24.55
C GLY A 269 16.22 -22.16 23.44
N VAL A 270 16.76 -22.26 22.22
CA VAL A 270 16.09 -22.82 21.02
C VAL A 270 15.48 -24.20 21.28
N ALA A 271 16.17 -25.07 22.08
CA ALA A 271 15.68 -26.38 22.47
C ALA A 271 14.41 -26.34 23.34
N ARG A 272 14.21 -25.26 24.11
CA ARG A 272 13.00 -25.08 24.95
C ARG A 272 11.85 -24.54 24.11
N LEU A 273 12.14 -23.68 23.10
CA LEU A 273 11.16 -23.24 22.11
C LEU A 273 10.67 -24.42 21.27
N ASP A 274 11.57 -25.28 20.80
CA ASP A 274 11.20 -26.43 19.99
C ASP A 274 10.35 -27.44 20.78
N ARG A 275 10.66 -27.67 22.08
CA ARG A 275 9.81 -28.47 22.95
C ARG A 275 8.42 -27.87 23.15
N ARG A 276 8.32 -26.54 23.32
CA ARG A 276 7.02 -25.86 23.43
C ARG A 276 6.21 -25.99 22.16
N ARG A 277 6.85 -25.86 21.00
CA ARG A 277 6.22 -26.08 19.70
C ARG A 277 5.64 -27.48 19.57
N LYS A 278 6.46 -28.51 19.85
CA LYS A 278 6.03 -29.91 19.78
C LYS A 278 4.89 -30.23 20.75
N MET A 279 4.93 -29.65 21.96
CA MET A 279 3.85 -29.80 22.93
C MET A 279 2.56 -29.14 22.46
N ARG A 280 2.65 -27.96 21.86
CA ARG A 280 1.50 -27.28 21.23
C ARG A 280 0.93 -28.12 20.09
N GLU A 281 1.77 -28.64 19.17
CA GLU A 281 1.36 -29.51 18.08
C GLU A 281 0.61 -30.77 18.55
N ILE A 282 1.02 -31.35 19.70
CA ILE A 282 0.34 -32.50 20.31
C ILE A 282 -1.03 -32.09 20.87
N VAL A 283 -1.11 -30.98 21.59
CA VAL A 283 -2.37 -30.46 22.17
C VAL A 283 -3.35 -30.06 21.07
N GLU A 284 -2.87 -29.34 20.07
CA GLU A 284 -3.69 -28.90 18.92
C GLU A 284 -4.07 -30.07 18.01
N GLY A 285 -3.21 -31.09 17.87
CA GLY A 285 -3.54 -32.32 17.17
C GLY A 285 -4.71 -33.07 17.81
N ALA A 286 -4.82 -33.03 19.13
CA ALA A 286 -5.97 -33.60 19.84
C ALA A 286 -7.23 -32.70 19.80
N ALA A 287 -7.07 -31.38 19.60
CA ALA A 287 -8.16 -30.42 19.49
C ALA A 287 -8.67 -30.22 18.04
N LYS A 288 -7.93 -30.67 17.04
CA LYS A 288 -8.26 -30.46 15.60
C LYS A 288 -9.61 -31.01 15.15
N GLU A 289 -10.17 -31.99 15.88
CA GLU A 289 -11.54 -32.44 15.64
C GLU A 289 -12.62 -31.41 16.09
N PHE A 290 -12.25 -30.44 16.92
CA PHE A 290 -13.16 -29.43 17.46
C PHE A 290 -13.03 -28.03 16.84
N GLU A 291 -11.92 -27.70 16.20
CA GLU A 291 -11.61 -26.33 15.75
C GLU A 291 -11.33 -26.22 14.25
N ALA A 292 -12.27 -26.64 13.41
CA ALA A 292 -12.20 -26.40 11.94
C ALA A 292 -12.57 -24.96 11.55
N SER A 293 -12.30 -23.95 12.41
CA SER A 293 -12.56 -22.54 12.07
C SER A 293 -11.41 -21.94 11.27
N GLU A 294 -11.74 -21.03 10.34
CA GLU A 294 -10.76 -20.30 9.55
C GLU A 294 -9.83 -19.45 10.44
N ASP A 295 -10.36 -18.89 11.53
CA ASP A 295 -9.60 -18.10 12.50
C ASP A 295 -8.54 -18.94 13.24
N ALA A 296 -8.85 -20.18 13.61
CA ALA A 296 -7.88 -21.09 14.25
C ALA A 296 -6.73 -21.45 13.30
N ARG A 297 -7.03 -21.70 12.02
CA ARG A 297 -6.01 -21.97 11.00
C ARG A 297 -5.10 -20.76 10.75
N LEU A 298 -5.66 -19.54 10.67
CA LEU A 298 -4.90 -18.30 10.50
C LEU A 298 -4.00 -18.02 11.70
N LEU A 299 -4.46 -18.31 12.92
CA LEU A 299 -3.66 -18.19 14.13
C LEU A 299 -2.48 -19.15 14.10
N ASP A 300 -2.67 -20.38 13.62
CA ASP A 300 -1.64 -21.39 13.49
C ASP A 300 -0.58 -21.00 12.44
N GLU A 301 -1.00 -20.52 11.28
CA GLU A 301 -0.10 -20.00 10.23
C GLU A 301 0.75 -18.82 10.72
N ASN A 302 0.17 -17.89 11.47
CA ASN A 302 0.88 -16.76 12.07
C ASN A 302 1.88 -17.20 13.15
N PHE A 303 1.52 -18.18 13.96
CA PHE A 303 2.43 -18.76 14.93
C PHE A 303 3.64 -19.41 14.26
N HIS A 304 3.41 -20.22 13.24
CA HIS A 304 4.50 -20.85 12.48
C HIS A 304 5.38 -19.80 11.79
N ALA A 305 4.81 -18.71 11.30
CA ALA A 305 5.56 -17.61 10.71
C ALA A 305 6.47 -16.92 11.73
N ALA A 306 5.92 -16.59 12.91
CA ALA A 306 6.68 -15.99 14.00
C ALA A 306 7.78 -16.96 14.52
N TYR A 307 7.46 -18.24 14.67
CA TYR A 307 8.43 -19.25 15.10
C TYR A 307 9.60 -19.39 14.10
N ARG A 308 9.32 -19.47 12.78
CA ARG A 308 10.37 -19.50 11.75
C ARG A 308 11.27 -18.28 11.86
N MET A 309 10.69 -17.09 12.00
CA MET A 309 11.44 -15.84 12.10
C MET A 309 12.34 -15.83 13.35
N MET A 310 11.84 -16.26 14.53
CA MET A 310 12.62 -16.31 15.77
C MET A 310 13.75 -17.35 15.73
N THR A 311 13.59 -18.44 14.99
CA THR A 311 14.58 -19.52 14.91
C THR A 311 15.54 -19.37 13.72
N SER A 312 15.23 -18.56 12.74
CA SER A 312 16.04 -18.33 11.55
C SER A 312 17.28 -17.48 11.87
N SER A 313 18.46 -18.01 11.56
CA SER A 313 19.71 -17.23 11.60
C SER A 313 19.70 -16.11 10.56
N GLN A 314 19.16 -16.37 9.38
CA GLN A 314 19.03 -15.38 8.31
C GLN A 314 18.16 -14.17 8.75
N ALA A 315 17.04 -14.41 9.45
CA ALA A 315 16.21 -13.33 9.96
C ALA A 315 16.97 -12.45 10.96
N ARG A 316 17.65 -13.08 11.93
CA ARG A 316 18.49 -12.33 12.89
C ARG A 316 19.58 -11.52 12.23
N GLU A 317 20.25 -12.09 11.22
CA GLU A 317 21.31 -11.42 10.49
C GLU A 317 20.80 -10.26 9.65
N ALA A 318 19.65 -10.39 9.00
CA ALA A 318 19.05 -9.33 8.19
C ALA A 318 18.74 -8.07 9.02
N PHE A 319 18.27 -8.24 10.25
CA PHE A 319 17.95 -7.12 11.15
C PHE A 319 19.14 -6.58 11.94
N ASP A 320 20.29 -7.27 11.95
CA ASP A 320 21.47 -6.88 12.75
C ASP A 320 22.29 -5.78 12.06
N LEU A 321 21.99 -4.52 12.39
CA LEU A 321 22.74 -3.36 11.87
C LEU A 321 24.18 -3.26 12.42
N ALA A 322 24.52 -3.96 13.52
CA ALA A 322 25.89 -3.96 14.03
C ALA A 322 26.86 -4.69 13.10
N LYS A 323 26.36 -5.52 12.20
CA LYS A 323 27.16 -6.16 11.13
C LYS A 323 27.58 -5.23 10.01
N GLU A 324 26.95 -4.05 9.89
CA GLU A 324 27.36 -3.06 8.91
C GLU A 324 28.55 -2.24 9.42
N PRO A 325 29.56 -1.99 8.58
CA PRO A 325 30.65 -1.10 8.93
C PRO A 325 30.14 0.27 9.37
N GLN A 326 30.77 0.85 10.39
CA GLN A 326 30.38 2.16 10.92
C GLN A 326 30.34 3.24 9.82
N ALA A 327 31.32 3.24 8.90
CA ALA A 327 31.35 4.18 7.77
C ALA A 327 30.13 4.05 6.85
N VAL A 328 29.56 2.83 6.68
CA VAL A 328 28.34 2.61 5.91
C VAL A 328 27.15 3.18 6.67
N ARG A 329 27.04 2.93 7.97
CA ARG A 329 25.99 3.47 8.81
C ARG A 329 25.98 5.01 8.80
N GLU A 330 27.16 5.62 8.92
CA GLU A 330 27.35 7.08 8.86
C GLU A 330 27.00 7.66 7.49
N ARG A 331 27.30 6.94 6.40
CA ARG A 331 26.93 7.35 5.04
C ARG A 331 25.41 7.52 4.89
N TYR A 332 24.60 6.64 5.48
CA TYR A 332 23.14 6.75 5.49
C TYR A 332 22.63 7.82 6.47
N GLY A 333 23.45 8.23 7.43
CA GLY A 333 23.07 9.13 8.52
C GLY A 333 22.68 8.38 9.79
N MET A 334 23.27 8.80 10.92
CA MET A 334 23.03 8.23 12.25
C MET A 334 21.75 8.79 12.90
N ASN A 335 20.67 8.72 12.15
CA ASN A 335 19.32 9.11 12.57
C ASN A 335 18.30 8.02 12.19
N ARG A 336 17.10 8.11 12.73
CA ARG A 336 16.03 7.13 12.53
C ARG A 336 15.78 6.82 11.06
N PHE A 337 15.61 7.84 10.22
CA PHE A 337 15.32 7.66 8.80
C PHE A 337 16.49 7.01 8.05
N GLY A 338 17.71 7.50 8.24
CA GLY A 338 18.91 6.95 7.60
C GLY A 338 19.13 5.47 7.94
N GLN A 339 18.98 5.11 9.22
CA GLN A 339 19.13 3.71 9.64
C GLN A 339 17.94 2.83 9.21
N CYS A 340 16.74 3.38 9.02
CA CYS A 340 15.63 2.69 8.36
C CYS A 340 15.92 2.41 6.87
N CYS A 341 16.52 3.35 6.16
CA CYS A 341 16.94 3.15 4.76
C CYS A 341 17.99 2.04 4.65
N LEU A 342 19.01 2.05 5.52
CA LEU A 342 20.02 0.99 5.58
C LEU A 342 19.39 -0.37 5.90
N LEU A 343 18.47 -0.42 6.88
CA LEU A 343 17.77 -1.65 7.24
C LEU A 343 16.90 -2.16 6.09
N ALA A 344 16.19 -1.27 5.38
CA ALA A 344 15.39 -1.63 4.21
C ALA A 344 16.24 -2.28 3.11
N ARG A 345 17.43 -1.72 2.81
CA ARG A 345 18.38 -2.34 1.86
C ARG A 345 18.77 -3.76 2.31
N ARG A 346 19.11 -3.96 3.57
CA ARG A 346 19.45 -5.28 4.11
C ARG A 346 18.27 -6.27 4.02
N LEU A 347 17.05 -5.81 4.31
CA LEU A 347 15.86 -6.64 4.24
C LEU A 347 15.58 -7.12 2.81
N VAL A 348 15.67 -6.23 1.80
CA VAL A 348 15.46 -6.65 0.40
C VAL A 348 16.62 -7.54 -0.09
N GLU A 349 17.85 -7.28 0.33
CA GLU A 349 19.01 -8.16 0.07
C GLU A 349 18.78 -9.59 0.62
N ASN A 350 18.05 -9.71 1.73
CA ASN A 350 17.69 -10.98 2.36
C ASN A 350 16.32 -11.52 1.92
N GLY A 351 15.73 -10.99 0.87
CA GLY A 351 14.55 -11.54 0.20
C GLY A 351 13.20 -11.00 0.66
N VAL A 352 13.16 -9.93 1.45
CA VAL A 352 11.89 -9.20 1.72
C VAL A 352 11.39 -8.56 0.42
N ARG A 353 10.11 -8.77 0.11
CA ARG A 353 9.54 -8.28 -1.16
C ARG A 353 9.14 -6.82 -1.12
N PHE A 354 8.64 -6.37 0.02
CA PHE A 354 8.14 -5.01 0.17
C PHE A 354 8.56 -4.42 1.51
N VAL A 355 9.13 -3.24 1.49
CA VAL A 355 9.46 -2.48 2.69
C VAL A 355 8.87 -1.09 2.57
N THR A 356 8.04 -0.69 3.53
CA THR A 356 7.61 0.71 3.65
C THR A 356 8.44 1.40 4.73
N ILE A 357 9.00 2.55 4.42
CA ILE A 357 9.72 3.42 5.36
C ILE A 357 8.87 4.65 5.60
N ASN A 358 8.34 4.79 6.79
CA ASN A 358 7.67 6.02 7.22
C ASN A 358 8.72 7.01 7.71
N THR A 359 8.96 8.08 6.94
CA THR A 359 9.98 9.09 7.28
C THR A 359 9.73 9.70 8.66
N PHE A 360 8.47 9.97 8.95
CA PHE A 360 7.97 10.45 10.24
C PHE A 360 6.76 9.64 10.69
N LEU A 361 6.37 9.76 11.96
CA LEU A 361 5.26 9.01 12.56
C LEU A 361 4.07 9.87 12.91
N THR A 362 4.30 11.16 13.00
CA THR A 362 3.32 12.21 13.28
C THR A 362 3.79 13.50 12.63
N VAL A 363 2.88 14.44 12.47
CA VAL A 363 3.20 15.81 12.02
C VAL A 363 3.17 16.82 13.18
N PHE A 364 2.82 16.38 14.40
CA PHE A 364 2.68 17.22 15.56
C PHE A 364 3.94 17.18 16.43
N ASP A 365 4.45 18.36 16.80
CA ASP A 365 5.61 18.55 17.69
C ASP A 365 6.89 17.82 17.22
N GLU A 366 6.98 17.48 15.93
CA GLU A 366 8.14 16.91 15.25
C GLU A 366 8.47 17.79 14.03
N ILE A 367 9.75 17.93 13.67
CA ILE A 367 10.17 18.64 12.45
C ILE A 367 10.01 17.70 11.28
N THR A 368 9.01 17.93 10.45
CA THR A 368 8.58 17.06 9.33
C THR A 368 8.45 17.85 8.03
N TRP A 369 7.92 17.22 6.97
CA TRP A 369 7.56 17.91 5.73
C TRP A 369 6.31 18.81 5.85
N ASP A 370 5.60 18.80 7.00
CA ASP A 370 4.37 19.56 7.21
C ASP A 370 4.66 21.03 7.56
N ILE A 371 4.99 21.83 6.56
CA ILE A 371 5.56 23.18 6.65
C ILE A 371 4.52 24.30 6.72
N HIS A 372 3.60 24.26 7.68
CA HIS A 372 2.63 25.35 7.85
C HIS A 372 3.24 26.68 8.37
N GLY A 373 4.51 26.67 8.78
CA GLY A 373 5.24 27.89 9.19
C GLY A 373 5.24 28.17 10.68
N SER A 374 4.37 27.56 11.46
CA SER A 374 4.29 27.78 12.91
C SER A 374 3.99 26.46 13.65
N LYS A 375 4.39 26.40 14.92
CA LYS A 375 4.05 25.28 15.82
C LYS A 375 2.53 25.02 15.88
N PRO A 376 2.11 23.76 15.99
CA PRO A 376 2.90 22.54 16.24
C PRO A 376 3.60 21.96 14.99
N PHE A 377 3.48 22.63 13.85
CA PHE A 377 4.01 22.17 12.55
C PHE A 377 5.40 22.76 12.28
N THR A 378 6.02 22.30 11.21
CA THR A 378 7.36 22.73 10.77
C THR A 378 7.31 24.08 10.06
N SER A 379 8.39 24.86 10.16
CA SER A 379 8.65 26.02 9.30
C SER A 379 9.47 25.62 8.06
N ILE A 380 9.49 26.48 7.04
CA ILE A 380 10.38 26.32 5.87
C ILE A 380 11.84 26.23 6.32
N GLU A 381 12.25 26.98 7.35
CA GLU A 381 13.59 26.90 7.90
C GLU A 381 13.87 25.57 8.63
N GLY A 382 12.92 25.04 9.40
CA GLY A 382 13.01 23.71 10.00
C GLY A 382 13.18 22.62 8.93
N MET A 383 12.42 22.70 7.85
CA MET A 383 12.59 21.82 6.70
C MET A 383 14.00 21.92 6.11
N LYS A 384 14.47 23.14 5.82
CA LYS A 384 15.80 23.41 5.27
C LYS A 384 16.91 22.84 6.14
N ASN A 385 16.87 23.09 7.45
CA ASN A 385 17.99 22.83 8.35
C ASN A 385 18.01 21.38 8.88
N THR A 386 16.87 20.67 8.83
CA THR A 386 16.74 19.34 9.45
C THR A 386 16.28 18.30 8.44
N VAL A 387 15.13 18.53 7.80
CA VAL A 387 14.49 17.48 6.99
C VAL A 387 15.21 17.25 5.67
N CYS A 388 15.53 18.33 4.96
CA CYS A 388 16.22 18.22 3.67
C CYS A 388 17.60 17.58 3.77
N PRO A 389 18.51 17.98 4.70
CA PRO A 389 19.81 17.32 4.83
C PRO A 389 19.70 15.84 5.20
N MET A 390 18.78 15.49 6.10
CA MET A 390 18.53 14.11 6.49
C MET A 390 18.04 13.26 5.30
N TYR A 391 17.07 13.78 4.56
CA TYR A 391 16.48 13.08 3.41
C TYR A 391 17.46 12.98 2.26
N ASP A 392 18.16 14.07 1.91
CA ASP A 392 19.17 14.12 0.85
C ASP A 392 20.28 13.11 1.08
N GLN A 393 20.77 13.00 2.32
CA GLN A 393 21.81 12.04 2.69
C GLN A 393 21.31 10.60 2.59
N ALA A 394 20.20 10.27 3.23
CA ALA A 394 19.76 8.89 3.36
C ALA A 394 19.25 8.29 2.04
N TYR A 395 18.45 9.08 1.28
CA TYR A 395 17.95 8.64 -0.02
C TYR A 395 19.10 8.41 -1.01
N SER A 396 20.04 9.35 -1.11
CA SER A 396 21.17 9.24 -2.01
C SER A 396 22.06 8.05 -1.64
N ALA A 397 22.31 7.84 -0.34
CA ALA A 397 23.07 6.68 0.13
C ALA A 397 22.39 5.36 -0.22
N LEU A 398 21.05 5.28 -0.08
CA LEU A 398 20.28 4.09 -0.45
C LEU A 398 20.41 3.77 -1.94
N ILE A 399 20.20 4.76 -2.81
CA ILE A 399 20.29 4.56 -4.27
C ILE A 399 21.70 4.14 -4.68
N GLU A 400 22.72 4.82 -4.18
CA GLU A 400 24.11 4.48 -4.49
C GLU A 400 24.52 3.10 -3.97
N ASP A 401 24.09 2.70 -2.77
CA ASP A 401 24.38 1.38 -2.21
C ASP A 401 23.71 0.26 -3.03
N LEU A 402 22.44 0.48 -3.45
CA LEU A 402 21.75 -0.45 -4.35
C LEU A 402 22.45 -0.57 -5.72
N VAL A 403 22.97 0.53 -6.27
CA VAL A 403 23.77 0.51 -7.51
C VAL A 403 25.08 -0.26 -7.29
N GLN A 404 25.83 0.05 -6.23
CA GLN A 404 27.11 -0.60 -5.92
C GLN A 404 26.99 -2.11 -5.72
N ARG A 405 25.83 -2.57 -5.23
CA ARG A 405 25.52 -3.99 -5.01
C ARG A 405 24.86 -4.67 -6.22
N GLY A 406 24.58 -3.94 -7.30
CA GLY A 406 23.88 -4.48 -8.46
C GLY A 406 22.42 -4.83 -8.18
N MET A 407 21.80 -4.20 -7.17
CA MET A 407 20.44 -4.49 -6.71
C MET A 407 19.38 -3.50 -7.25
N LEU A 408 19.82 -2.35 -7.80
CA LEU A 408 18.89 -1.30 -8.18
C LEU A 408 17.90 -1.76 -9.27
N ASP A 409 18.35 -2.53 -10.24
CA ASP A 409 17.51 -3.01 -11.35
C ASP A 409 16.37 -3.92 -10.87
N ASP A 410 16.58 -4.64 -9.76
CA ASP A 410 15.59 -5.53 -9.14
C ASP A 410 14.87 -4.91 -7.93
N THR A 411 15.20 -3.69 -7.54
CA THR A 411 14.61 -3.01 -6.40
C THR A 411 14.01 -1.68 -6.82
N LEU A 412 12.68 -1.60 -6.86
CA LEU A 412 11.99 -0.33 -7.02
C LEU A 412 12.09 0.48 -5.73
N VAL A 413 12.60 1.70 -5.81
CA VAL A 413 12.56 2.68 -4.73
C VAL A 413 11.61 3.80 -5.12
N THR A 414 10.60 4.07 -4.30
CA THR A 414 9.66 5.17 -4.51
C THR A 414 9.76 6.19 -3.38
N GLY A 415 9.72 7.48 -3.72
CA GLY A 415 9.52 8.58 -2.76
C GLY A 415 8.12 9.14 -2.96
N LEU A 416 7.19 8.75 -2.11
CA LEU A 416 5.78 9.13 -2.17
C LEU A 416 5.41 10.08 -1.02
N ALA A 417 4.35 10.83 -1.18
CA ALA A 417 3.75 11.66 -0.14
C ALA A 417 2.24 11.72 -0.35
N GLU A 418 1.53 12.10 0.69
CA GLU A 418 0.07 12.20 0.67
C GLU A 418 -0.47 13.34 -0.17
N PHE A 419 0.30 14.41 -0.36
CA PHE A 419 0.01 15.59 -1.20
C PHE A 419 1.26 16.48 -1.30
N GLY A 420 1.15 17.60 -2.00
CA GLY A 420 2.13 18.68 -2.05
C GLY A 420 1.74 19.88 -1.19
N ARG A 421 2.24 21.05 -1.56
CA ARG A 421 2.04 22.28 -0.82
C ARG A 421 1.49 23.40 -1.70
N THR A 422 0.71 24.31 -1.09
CA THR A 422 0.12 25.44 -1.80
C THR A 422 1.17 26.22 -2.58
N PRO A 423 0.85 26.68 -3.81
CA PRO A 423 1.76 27.54 -4.57
C PRO A 423 2.18 28.79 -3.82
N LYS A 424 1.23 29.45 -3.17
CA LYS A 424 1.51 30.69 -2.43
C LYS A 424 1.96 30.37 -1.00
N VAL A 425 3.05 31.01 -0.58
CA VAL A 425 3.49 31.03 0.81
C VAL A 425 2.42 31.73 1.66
N ASN A 426 2.03 31.10 2.77
CA ASN A 426 1.02 31.62 3.67
C ASN A 426 1.56 32.76 4.60
N PRO A 427 0.70 33.49 5.32
CA PRO A 427 1.15 34.59 6.20
C PRO A 427 2.07 34.14 7.35
N ALA A 428 2.08 32.88 7.72
CA ALA A 428 2.99 32.32 8.74
C ALA A 428 4.38 31.97 8.17
N GLY A 429 4.62 32.20 6.87
CA GLY A 429 5.88 31.88 6.20
C GLY A 429 6.04 30.42 5.89
N GLY A 430 4.93 29.69 5.75
CA GLY A 430 4.87 28.29 5.37
C GLY A 430 4.01 28.06 4.13
N ARG A 431 3.62 26.79 3.89
CA ARG A 431 2.67 26.42 2.83
C ARG A 431 1.67 25.40 3.37
N ASP A 432 0.43 25.51 2.95
CA ASP A 432 -0.66 24.63 3.38
C ASP A 432 -0.76 23.39 2.49
N HIS A 433 -1.64 22.46 2.82
CA HIS A 433 -1.83 21.20 2.07
C HIS A 433 -2.38 21.46 0.68
N TRP A 434 -1.83 20.76 -0.32
CA TRP A 434 -2.24 20.91 -1.73
C TRP A 434 -2.26 19.57 -2.50
N PRO A 435 -3.38 18.86 -2.50
CA PRO A 435 -3.48 17.57 -3.21
C PRO A 435 -3.63 17.69 -4.75
N GLN A 436 -3.82 18.91 -5.27
CA GLN A 436 -4.06 19.15 -6.68
C GLN A 436 -2.81 19.01 -7.56
N CYS A 437 -1.61 19.16 -6.98
CA CYS A 437 -0.36 18.96 -7.68
C CYS A 437 0.78 18.69 -6.73
N PHE A 438 1.53 17.60 -6.94
CA PHE A 438 2.72 17.27 -6.16
C PHE A 438 3.67 16.38 -6.95
N THR A 439 4.87 16.15 -6.40
CA THR A 439 5.93 15.38 -7.06
C THR A 439 6.22 14.09 -6.31
N CYS A 440 6.32 12.99 -7.06
CA CYS A 440 6.82 11.71 -6.56
C CYS A 440 8.11 11.32 -7.30
N SER A 441 8.97 10.51 -6.65
CA SER A 441 10.21 10.01 -7.26
C SER A 441 10.19 8.48 -7.39
N PHE A 442 10.85 7.97 -8.44
CA PHE A 442 10.95 6.54 -8.74
C PHE A 442 12.37 6.21 -9.19
N ALA A 443 12.96 5.15 -8.64
CA ALA A 443 14.29 4.65 -9.03
C ALA A 443 14.32 3.12 -9.07
N GLY A 444 15.05 2.56 -9.97
CA GLY A 444 15.25 1.10 -10.05
C GLY A 444 13.99 0.29 -10.38
N GLY A 445 14.04 -1.03 -10.18
CA GLY A 445 12.91 -1.91 -10.50
C GLY A 445 12.47 -1.85 -11.97
N GLY A 446 13.39 -1.53 -12.88
CA GLY A 446 13.15 -1.34 -14.32
C GLY A 446 12.83 0.10 -14.72
N VAL A 447 12.68 1.03 -13.76
CA VAL A 447 12.52 2.46 -14.04
C VAL A 447 13.81 3.06 -14.60
N LYS A 448 13.70 3.82 -15.67
CA LYS A 448 14.80 4.58 -16.24
C LYS A 448 15.02 5.86 -15.44
N GLY A 449 16.24 6.11 -15.04
CA GLY A 449 16.61 7.33 -14.33
C GLY A 449 16.81 8.53 -15.27
N GLY A 450 16.90 9.73 -14.68
CA GLY A 450 17.21 10.96 -15.41
C GLY A 450 16.04 11.57 -16.17
N ARG A 451 14.81 11.26 -15.82
CA ARG A 451 13.60 11.71 -16.55
C ARG A 451 12.63 12.50 -15.68
N VAL A 452 11.80 13.26 -16.36
CA VAL A 452 10.60 13.89 -15.79
C VAL A 452 9.38 13.41 -16.57
N VAL A 453 8.36 12.97 -15.84
CA VAL A 453 7.04 12.64 -16.40
C VAL A 453 6.03 13.67 -15.94
N GLY A 454 5.29 14.21 -16.90
CA GLY A 454 4.31 15.25 -16.69
C GLY A 454 4.92 16.60 -16.28
N ALA A 455 4.09 17.62 -16.28
CA ALA A 455 4.46 18.97 -15.86
C ALA A 455 3.33 19.61 -15.06
N SER A 456 3.69 20.45 -14.11
CA SER A 456 2.76 21.37 -13.46
C SER A 456 2.66 22.69 -14.26
N ASP A 457 1.67 23.49 -13.96
CA ASP A 457 1.50 24.83 -14.50
C ASP A 457 2.62 25.79 -14.04
N THR A 458 2.58 27.02 -14.53
CA THR A 458 3.60 28.05 -14.28
C THR A 458 3.77 28.43 -12.81
N ILE A 459 2.82 28.06 -11.95
CA ILE A 459 2.86 28.32 -10.51
C ILE A 459 2.93 27.05 -9.68
N GLY A 460 3.01 25.86 -10.30
CA GLY A 460 3.04 24.57 -9.60
C GLY A 460 1.73 24.22 -8.88
N GLY A 461 0.60 24.79 -9.34
CA GLY A 461 -0.71 24.64 -8.72
C GLY A 461 -1.49 23.45 -9.20
N PHE A 462 -1.44 23.15 -10.51
CA PHE A 462 -2.17 22.06 -11.14
C PHE A 462 -1.31 21.36 -12.19
N PRO A 463 -1.58 20.09 -12.49
CA PRO A 463 -0.96 19.43 -13.63
C PRO A 463 -1.35 20.13 -14.94
N ALA A 464 -0.34 20.57 -15.71
CA ALA A 464 -0.51 21.08 -17.07
C ALA A 464 -0.43 19.95 -18.10
N GLU A 465 0.37 18.92 -17.80
CA GLU A 465 0.58 17.76 -18.68
C GLU A 465 0.54 16.46 -17.89
N ARG A 466 -0.04 15.41 -18.49
CA ARG A 466 0.01 14.02 -17.98
C ARG A 466 -0.35 13.92 -16.48
N PRO A 467 -1.55 14.29 -16.04
CA PRO A 467 -1.95 14.11 -14.64
C PRO A 467 -1.83 12.64 -14.23
N VAL A 468 -1.27 12.39 -13.05
CA VAL A 468 -1.03 11.07 -12.49
C VAL A 468 -1.81 10.90 -11.18
N SER A 469 -2.62 9.86 -11.10
CA SER A 469 -3.43 9.53 -9.93
C SER A 469 -2.70 8.58 -8.96
N PRO A 470 -3.14 8.46 -7.70
CA PRO A 470 -2.66 7.42 -6.78
C PRO A 470 -2.84 5.99 -7.33
N GLY A 471 -3.91 5.74 -8.08
CA GLY A 471 -4.13 4.48 -8.78
C GLY A 471 -3.01 4.16 -9.76
N ASP A 472 -2.60 5.14 -10.59
CA ASP A 472 -1.52 4.98 -11.57
C ASP A 472 -0.18 4.69 -10.88
N ILE A 473 0.07 5.31 -9.72
CA ILE A 473 1.27 5.06 -8.91
C ILE A 473 1.28 3.60 -8.40
N VAL A 474 0.17 3.13 -7.84
CA VAL A 474 0.06 1.74 -7.35
C VAL A 474 0.13 0.74 -8.50
N ALA A 475 -0.49 1.04 -9.66
CA ALA A 475 -0.35 0.23 -10.87
C ALA A 475 1.10 0.15 -11.37
N THR A 476 1.85 1.26 -11.26
CA THR A 476 3.28 1.33 -11.59
C THR A 476 4.11 0.43 -10.66
N ILE A 477 3.82 0.45 -9.36
CA ILE A 477 4.46 -0.44 -8.38
C ILE A 477 4.17 -1.90 -8.73
N PHE A 478 2.92 -2.26 -9.01
CA PHE A 478 2.55 -3.61 -9.40
C PHE A 478 3.25 -4.04 -10.70
N GLN A 479 3.27 -3.18 -11.73
CA GLN A 479 3.99 -3.45 -12.97
C GLN A 479 5.49 -3.70 -12.72
N SER A 480 6.13 -2.88 -11.90
CA SER A 480 7.54 -3.08 -11.54
C SER A 480 7.77 -4.43 -10.86
N LEU A 481 6.87 -4.85 -9.98
CA LEU A 481 6.92 -6.15 -9.29
C LEU A 481 6.48 -7.32 -10.18
N GLY A 482 6.09 -7.08 -11.44
CA GLY A 482 5.65 -8.09 -12.38
C GLY A 482 4.21 -8.56 -12.19
N LEU A 483 3.43 -7.85 -11.39
CA LEU A 483 2.00 -8.14 -11.19
C LEU A 483 1.15 -7.48 -12.29
N ASP A 484 0.09 -8.17 -12.70
CA ASP A 484 -0.93 -7.60 -13.57
C ASP A 484 -1.89 -6.74 -12.75
N HIS A 485 -1.76 -5.41 -12.86
CA HIS A 485 -2.58 -4.44 -12.15
C HIS A 485 -4.08 -4.53 -12.49
N THR A 486 -4.46 -5.13 -13.64
CA THR A 486 -5.85 -5.34 -14.03
C THR A 486 -6.48 -6.57 -13.39
N GLY A 487 -5.69 -7.36 -12.68
CA GLY A 487 -6.14 -8.56 -11.96
C GLY A 487 -7.15 -8.26 -10.85
N HIS A 488 -7.70 -9.32 -10.27
CA HIS A 488 -8.71 -9.23 -9.21
C HIS A 488 -8.32 -10.08 -8.02
N LEU A 489 -8.67 -9.59 -6.83
CA LEU A 489 -8.67 -10.33 -5.56
C LEU A 489 -10.08 -10.79 -5.24
N GLN A 490 -10.19 -11.76 -4.34
CA GLN A 490 -11.44 -12.04 -3.68
C GLN A 490 -11.68 -10.99 -2.60
N GLY A 491 -12.60 -10.07 -2.85
CA GLY A 491 -12.99 -9.03 -1.93
C GLY A 491 -14.02 -9.49 -0.90
N PRO A 492 -14.53 -8.56 -0.08
CA PRO A 492 -15.56 -8.84 0.93
C PRO A 492 -16.77 -9.54 0.32
N ALA A 493 -17.33 -10.48 1.09
CA ALA A 493 -18.47 -11.31 0.67
C ALA A 493 -18.25 -12.10 -0.64
N GLY A 494 -17.00 -12.43 -0.95
CA GLY A 494 -16.64 -13.24 -2.12
C GLY A 494 -16.76 -12.52 -3.47
N ARG A 495 -16.96 -11.20 -3.48
CA ARG A 495 -17.06 -10.41 -4.72
C ARG A 495 -15.66 -10.15 -5.30
N PRO A 496 -15.48 -10.22 -6.63
CA PRO A 496 -14.22 -9.81 -7.26
C PRO A 496 -13.91 -8.34 -6.94
N PHE A 497 -12.69 -8.09 -6.47
CA PHE A 497 -12.20 -6.76 -6.17
C PHE A 497 -10.98 -6.49 -7.04
N ALA A 498 -11.06 -5.56 -7.98
CA ALA A 498 -9.98 -5.25 -8.89
C ALA A 498 -8.74 -4.74 -8.14
N LEU A 499 -7.54 -5.08 -8.58
CA LEU A 499 -6.28 -4.59 -7.97
C LEU A 499 -6.15 -3.08 -8.06
N THR A 500 -6.54 -2.49 -9.21
CA THR A 500 -6.62 -1.04 -9.41
C THR A 500 -8.00 -0.69 -9.99
N ASP A 501 -8.40 0.56 -9.90
CA ASP A 501 -9.69 1.03 -10.44
C ASP A 501 -9.68 1.04 -11.97
N PHE A 502 -10.87 0.96 -12.57
CA PHE A 502 -11.01 1.02 -14.02
C PHE A 502 -10.46 2.34 -14.57
N GLY A 503 -9.69 2.25 -15.65
CA GLY A 503 -9.03 3.40 -16.28
C GLY A 503 -7.70 3.78 -15.65
N THR A 504 -7.24 3.05 -14.62
CA THR A 504 -5.90 3.21 -14.05
C THR A 504 -4.86 2.57 -14.98
N GLU A 505 -3.78 3.29 -15.27
CA GLU A 505 -2.68 2.85 -16.12
C GLU A 505 -1.32 3.07 -15.43
N PRO A 506 -0.40 2.13 -15.48
CA PRO A 506 0.96 2.37 -15.04
C PRO A 506 1.61 3.54 -15.78
N ILE A 507 2.52 4.23 -15.14
CA ILE A 507 3.28 5.34 -15.71
C ILE A 507 4.34 4.75 -16.66
N LYS A 508 3.92 4.42 -17.88
CA LYS A 508 4.73 3.69 -18.88
C LYS A 508 5.99 4.45 -19.26
N GLU A 509 5.94 5.77 -19.20
CA GLU A 509 7.04 6.70 -19.52
C GLU A 509 8.24 6.49 -18.60
N LEU A 510 8.05 5.93 -17.41
CA LEU A 510 9.13 5.58 -16.50
C LEU A 510 9.95 4.36 -16.98
N PHE A 511 9.39 3.50 -17.81
CA PHE A 511 10.00 2.23 -18.26
C PHE A 511 10.46 2.28 -19.72
N ALA A 512 10.04 3.27 -20.49
CA ALA A 512 10.27 3.41 -21.92
C ALA A 512 11.74 3.68 -22.31
#